data_fd282ba9fd2e56bfb9e91f99ad79b00c
#
_entry.id   fd282ba9fd2e56bfb9e91f99ad79b00c
#
_cell.length_a   1.000
_cell.length_b   1.000
_cell.length_c   1.000
_cell.angle_alpha   90.00
_cell.angle_beta   90.00
_cell.angle_gamma   90.00
#
_symmetry.space_group_name_H-M   'P 1'
#
loop_
_entity.id
_entity.type
_entity.pdbx_description
1 polymer ?
#
loop_
_entity_poly.entity_id
_entity_poly.type
_entity_poly.pdbx_seq_one_letter_code
_entity_poly.pdbx_strand_id
1 'polypeptide(L)'
;MTMLTDKINTTFSKFFIYLFIYILLLVPNCFAEKKKEIKVGILLGFTGAVESLTPSMADSAELAFNEIKNNELTFKILRADTACNNMNLAKNAAKKLVNDGVSAIIGAACPNITREIANEISIPKEILTITPADNSNELTNLKDNGYVFRTTPSKIRGSQILADITNDRGIKKLAISYSNDEDYKRFAMAYKDALDENNIKISTMLSHNKNTNDYSKHISTLGAAGGDALAIISDTDLGGDQVIKSMLDTGMFNIFILSENMINEKIINNFKEKNLKKSFGYVLGLSNLGSEKFINLAQKSGIDPFSPYTSESYDAAAVIILSNFAKIYSEIKSINDIIYLISNKPGIKIYPGEINKAINILREGKIINYEGATGIEFDDFGDTLGSFLEVDFKKGKIKTKKIR
;
A
#
# COMPACT_ATOMS: atom_id res chain seq x y z
N MET A 1 -49.19 76.80 -6.89
CA MET A 1 -48.00 76.38 -6.14
C MET A 1 -47.99 74.90 -5.88
N THR A 2 -49.01 74.16 -6.11
CA THR A 2 -49.18 72.73 -5.87
C THR A 2 -48.64 71.80 -7.00
N MET A 3 -48.58 72.24 -8.25
CA MET A 3 -48.12 71.43 -9.39
C MET A 3 -46.61 71.25 -9.51
N LEU A 4 -45.78 72.12 -8.87
CA LEU A 4 -44.31 71.99 -8.92
C LEU A 4 -43.76 71.00 -7.88
N THR A 5 -44.45 70.85 -6.75
CA THR A 5 -44.02 69.93 -5.67
C THR A 5 -44.25 68.45 -6.03
N ASP A 6 -45.29 68.10 -6.77
CA ASP A 6 -45.55 66.73 -7.20
C ASP A 6 -44.58 66.23 -8.28
N LYS A 7 -44.09 67.10 -9.18
CA LYS A 7 -43.09 66.75 -10.18
C LYS A 7 -41.70 66.48 -9.55
N ILE A 8 -41.32 67.25 -8.51
CA ILE A 8 -40.05 67.07 -7.80
C ILE A 8 -40.06 65.77 -7.01
N ASN A 9 -41.16 65.46 -6.32
CA ASN A 9 -41.28 64.18 -5.56
C ASN A 9 -41.24 62.95 -6.45
N THR A 10 -41.84 62.95 -7.62
CA THR A 10 -41.84 61.82 -8.54
C THR A 10 -40.44 61.63 -9.19
N THR A 11 -39.70 62.69 -9.42
CA THR A 11 -38.32 62.60 -9.98
C THR A 11 -37.32 62.10 -8.93
N PHE A 12 -37.45 62.56 -7.67
CA PHE A 12 -36.64 62.06 -6.54
C PHE A 12 -36.92 60.61 -6.22
N SER A 13 -38.17 60.16 -6.24
CA SER A 13 -38.54 58.75 -6.03
C SER A 13 -37.98 57.85 -7.13
N LYS A 14 -38.03 58.27 -8.39
CA LYS A 14 -37.42 57.52 -9.52
C LYS A 14 -35.91 57.43 -9.40
N PHE A 15 -35.25 58.52 -8.99
CA PHE A 15 -33.76 58.53 -8.78
C PHE A 15 -33.37 57.56 -7.68
N PHE A 16 -34.06 57.47 -6.57
CA PHE A 16 -33.79 56.50 -5.50
C PHE A 16 -34.07 55.06 -5.95
N ILE A 17 -35.08 54.82 -6.75
CA ILE A 17 -35.37 53.47 -7.30
C ILE A 17 -34.24 53.04 -8.25
N TYR A 18 -33.78 53.92 -9.14
CA TYR A 18 -32.68 53.61 -10.05
C TYR A 18 -31.35 53.45 -9.30
N LEU A 19 -31.09 54.25 -8.28
CA LEU A 19 -29.90 54.12 -7.42
C LEU A 19 -29.95 52.77 -6.64
N PHE A 20 -31.11 52.38 -6.13
CA PHE A 20 -31.29 51.12 -5.43
C PHE A 20 -31.12 49.90 -6.37
N ILE A 21 -31.64 49.97 -7.59
CA ILE A 21 -31.44 48.96 -8.63
C ILE A 21 -29.96 48.91 -9.05
N TYR A 22 -29.29 50.04 -9.16
CA TYR A 22 -27.86 50.12 -9.50
C TYR A 22 -26.99 49.52 -8.38
N ILE A 23 -27.31 49.78 -7.13
CA ILE A 23 -26.64 49.16 -5.96
C ILE A 23 -26.87 47.65 -5.91
N LEU A 24 -28.09 47.19 -6.23
CA LEU A 24 -28.41 45.75 -6.34
C LEU A 24 -27.63 45.04 -7.47
N LEU A 25 -27.33 45.76 -8.56
CA LEU A 25 -26.51 45.25 -9.67
C LEU A 25 -25.00 45.27 -9.36
N LEU A 26 -24.58 46.08 -8.38
CA LEU A 26 -23.19 46.18 -7.92
C LEU A 26 -22.85 45.24 -6.76
N VAL A 27 -23.87 44.54 -6.19
CA VAL A 27 -23.58 43.45 -5.23
C VAL A 27 -22.91 42.36 -6.05
N PRO A 28 -21.59 42.12 -5.89
CA PRO A 28 -20.99 40.97 -6.54
C PRO A 28 -21.78 39.77 -6.08
N ASN A 29 -22.32 39.00 -7.02
CA ASN A 29 -22.85 37.68 -6.73
C ASN A 29 -21.72 36.87 -6.11
N CYS A 30 -21.59 36.97 -4.81
CA CYS A 30 -20.76 36.05 -4.02
C CYS A 30 -21.49 34.71 -4.03
N PHE A 31 -21.58 34.09 -5.21
CA PHE A 31 -21.81 32.66 -5.28
C PHE A 31 -20.59 32.09 -4.59
N ALA A 32 -20.74 31.71 -3.33
CA ALA A 32 -19.79 30.83 -2.67
C ALA A 32 -19.68 29.62 -3.60
N GLU A 33 -18.58 29.53 -4.33
CA GLU A 33 -18.30 28.42 -5.23
C GLU A 33 -18.43 27.16 -4.38
N LYS A 34 -19.44 26.34 -4.67
CA LYS A 34 -19.76 25.17 -3.88
C LYS A 34 -18.57 24.26 -3.99
N LYS A 35 -17.76 24.20 -2.94
CA LYS A 35 -16.57 23.32 -2.88
C LYS A 35 -16.98 21.93 -3.35
N LYS A 36 -16.22 21.38 -4.27
CA LYS A 36 -16.47 20.03 -4.76
C LYS A 36 -16.08 19.04 -3.65
N GLU A 37 -17.10 18.38 -3.09
CA GLU A 37 -16.89 17.32 -2.10
C GLU A 37 -16.54 16.01 -2.80
N ILE A 38 -15.42 15.42 -2.41
CA ILE A 38 -14.96 14.09 -2.85
C ILE A 38 -15.18 13.13 -1.67
N LYS A 39 -15.93 12.06 -1.91
CA LYS A 39 -16.12 11.02 -0.90
C LYS A 39 -15.15 9.88 -1.15
N VAL A 40 -14.46 9.43 -0.11
CA VAL A 40 -13.51 8.32 -0.14
C VAL A 40 -13.91 7.29 0.90
N GLY A 41 -13.98 6.03 0.49
CA GLY A 41 -14.23 4.91 1.38
C GLY A 41 -12.93 4.36 1.95
N ILE A 42 -12.87 4.11 3.26
CA ILE A 42 -11.84 3.27 3.89
C ILE A 42 -12.50 1.94 4.21
N LEU A 43 -12.19 0.93 3.39
CA LEU A 43 -12.81 -0.40 3.42
C LEU A 43 -11.81 -1.42 3.94
N LEU A 44 -11.78 -1.64 5.24
CA LEU A 44 -10.82 -2.50 5.93
C LEU A 44 -11.54 -3.49 6.87
N GLY A 45 -10.82 -4.50 7.37
CA GLY A 45 -11.36 -5.46 8.33
C GLY A 45 -11.28 -4.92 9.76
N PHE A 46 -12.19 -4.04 10.15
CA PHE A 46 -12.23 -3.49 11.51
C PHE A 46 -12.67 -4.50 12.56
N THR A 47 -13.22 -5.62 12.13
CA THR A 47 -13.50 -6.80 12.96
C THR A 47 -12.85 -8.04 12.36
N GLY A 48 -12.63 -9.09 13.17
CA GLY A 48 -12.10 -10.37 12.71
C GLY A 48 -10.57 -10.44 12.71
N ALA A 49 -10.01 -11.18 11.75
CA ALA A 49 -8.61 -11.62 11.78
C ALA A 49 -7.55 -10.50 11.82
N VAL A 50 -7.88 -9.31 11.31
CA VAL A 50 -6.94 -8.17 11.18
C VAL A 50 -7.36 -6.94 12.01
N GLU A 51 -8.32 -7.10 12.91
CA GLU A 51 -8.88 -5.99 13.71
C GLU A 51 -7.84 -5.22 14.53
N SER A 52 -6.73 -5.86 14.90
CA SER A 52 -5.65 -5.22 15.63
C SER A 52 -4.78 -4.28 14.78
N LEU A 53 -4.82 -4.41 13.45
CA LEU A 53 -3.99 -3.65 12.51
C LEU A 53 -4.75 -2.49 11.87
N THR A 54 -6.00 -2.74 11.50
CA THR A 54 -6.76 -1.85 10.61
C THR A 54 -7.16 -0.49 11.19
N PRO A 55 -7.33 -0.31 12.52
CA PRO A 55 -7.51 1.03 13.09
C PRO A 55 -6.32 1.95 12.79
N SER A 56 -5.09 1.51 13.03
CA SER A 56 -3.87 2.29 12.74
C SER A 56 -3.71 2.57 11.24
N MET A 57 -4.08 1.63 10.38
CA MET A 57 -4.10 1.83 8.93
C MET A 57 -5.09 2.92 8.52
N ALA A 58 -6.31 2.89 9.06
CA ALA A 58 -7.33 3.90 8.77
C ALA A 58 -6.93 5.28 9.29
N ASP A 59 -6.43 5.37 10.52
CA ASP A 59 -5.95 6.62 11.11
C ASP A 59 -4.80 7.22 10.30
N SER A 60 -3.91 6.37 9.79
CA SER A 60 -2.80 6.79 8.93
C SER A 60 -3.26 7.31 7.56
N ALA A 61 -4.27 6.68 6.96
CA ALA A 61 -4.89 7.20 5.75
C ALA A 61 -5.57 8.57 6.00
N GLU A 62 -6.30 8.71 7.10
CA GLU A 62 -6.95 9.97 7.48
C GLU A 62 -5.93 11.07 7.81
N LEU A 63 -4.75 10.72 8.31
CA LEU A 63 -3.66 11.67 8.55
C LEU A 63 -3.29 12.43 7.27
N ALA A 64 -3.21 11.75 6.12
CA ALA A 64 -2.94 12.40 4.84
C ALA A 64 -4.04 13.39 4.45
N PHE A 65 -5.32 13.03 4.64
CA PHE A 65 -6.44 13.96 4.39
C PHE A 65 -6.42 15.17 5.32
N ASN A 66 -5.99 14.99 6.57
CA ASN A 66 -5.91 16.07 7.57
C ASN A 66 -4.80 17.09 7.27
N GLU A 67 -3.85 16.77 6.39
CA GLU A 67 -2.85 17.76 5.94
C GLU A 67 -3.44 18.84 5.04
N ILE A 68 -4.58 18.60 4.39
CA ILE A 68 -5.12 19.48 3.35
C ILE A 68 -5.59 20.78 3.96
N LYS A 69 -4.90 21.87 3.58
CA LYS A 69 -5.27 23.26 3.93
C LYS A 69 -5.93 24.00 2.77
N ASN A 70 -5.97 23.36 1.60
CA ASN A 70 -6.56 23.93 0.39
C ASN A 70 -8.09 23.92 0.50
N ASN A 71 -8.72 24.91 -0.10
CA ASN A 71 -10.18 25.08 -0.04
C ASN A 71 -10.90 24.72 -1.35
N GLU A 72 -10.21 24.25 -2.38
CA GLU A 72 -10.81 23.94 -3.69
C GLU A 72 -11.55 22.60 -3.68
N LEU A 73 -11.02 21.62 -2.95
CA LEU A 73 -11.65 20.33 -2.70
C LEU A 73 -11.87 20.13 -1.21
N THR A 74 -12.95 19.42 -0.88
CA THR A 74 -13.16 18.86 0.46
C THR A 74 -13.27 17.36 0.35
N PHE A 75 -12.72 16.64 1.32
CA PHE A 75 -12.79 15.19 1.35
C PHE A 75 -13.67 14.74 2.51
N LYS A 76 -14.60 13.83 2.22
CA LYS A 76 -15.40 13.17 3.23
C LYS A 76 -15.04 11.70 3.27
N ILE A 77 -14.54 11.26 4.43
CA ILE A 77 -14.09 9.89 4.63
C ILE A 77 -15.22 9.05 5.24
N LEU A 78 -15.43 7.86 4.70
CA LEU A 78 -16.43 6.89 5.15
C LEU A 78 -15.74 5.58 5.45
N ARG A 79 -15.71 5.15 6.72
CA ARG A 79 -15.16 3.84 7.10
C ARG A 79 -16.23 2.75 6.93
N ALA A 80 -15.82 1.57 6.44
CA ALA A 80 -16.67 0.40 6.30
C ALA A 80 -15.89 -0.88 6.61
N ASP A 81 -16.54 -1.85 7.26
CA ASP A 81 -15.93 -3.08 7.75
C ASP A 81 -16.12 -4.24 6.76
N THR A 82 -15.03 -4.93 6.44
CA THR A 82 -15.03 -6.16 5.63
C THR A 82 -15.05 -7.42 6.46
N ALA A 83 -14.75 -7.36 7.75
CA ALA A 83 -14.49 -8.48 8.66
C ALA A 83 -13.44 -9.51 8.13
N CYS A 84 -12.78 -9.24 7.02
CA CYS A 84 -11.71 -10.04 6.36
C CYS A 84 -12.05 -11.52 6.03
N ASN A 85 -12.94 -12.16 6.74
CA ASN A 85 -13.34 -13.55 6.55
C ASN A 85 -14.81 -13.73 6.12
N ASN A 86 -15.51 -12.63 5.85
CA ASN A 86 -16.91 -12.64 5.46
C ASN A 86 -17.14 -11.88 4.15
N MET A 87 -17.10 -12.62 3.05
CA MET A 87 -17.27 -12.07 1.71
C MET A 87 -18.59 -11.31 1.51
N ASN A 88 -19.69 -11.81 2.07
CA ASN A 88 -21.00 -11.16 1.93
C ASN A 88 -21.04 -9.83 2.67
N LEU A 89 -20.49 -9.76 3.86
CA LEU A 89 -20.38 -8.52 4.64
C LEU A 89 -19.51 -7.51 3.90
N ALA A 90 -18.37 -7.93 3.40
CA ALA A 90 -17.45 -7.09 2.64
C ALA A 90 -18.10 -6.52 1.36
N LYS A 91 -18.80 -7.37 0.57
CA LYS A 91 -19.54 -6.92 -0.62
C LYS A 91 -20.67 -5.93 -0.27
N ASN A 92 -21.39 -6.16 0.82
CA ASN A 92 -22.44 -5.24 1.27
C ASN A 92 -21.85 -3.89 1.73
N ALA A 93 -20.74 -3.92 2.46
CA ALA A 93 -20.02 -2.71 2.88
C ALA A 93 -19.53 -1.90 1.67
N ALA A 94 -18.92 -2.56 0.69
CA ALA A 94 -18.47 -1.90 -0.54
C ALA A 94 -19.64 -1.32 -1.35
N LYS A 95 -20.74 -2.07 -1.54
CA LYS A 95 -21.95 -1.58 -2.21
C LYS A 95 -22.55 -0.37 -1.51
N LYS A 96 -22.53 -0.36 -0.16
CA LYS A 96 -23.00 0.79 0.61
C LYS A 96 -22.14 2.02 0.36
N LEU A 97 -20.80 1.90 0.37
CA LEU A 97 -19.89 3.01 0.05
C LEU A 97 -20.18 3.58 -1.34
N VAL A 98 -20.36 2.70 -2.34
CA VAL A 98 -20.70 3.12 -3.71
C VAL A 98 -22.04 3.87 -3.75
N ASN A 99 -23.07 3.38 -3.06
CA ASN A 99 -24.39 4.04 -2.98
C ASN A 99 -24.31 5.38 -2.23
N ASP A 100 -23.41 5.51 -1.27
CA ASP A 100 -23.11 6.76 -0.57
C ASP A 100 -22.33 7.75 -1.45
N GLY A 101 -21.91 7.32 -2.65
CA GLY A 101 -21.29 8.14 -3.68
C GLY A 101 -19.78 8.32 -3.53
N VAL A 102 -19.05 7.32 -3.01
CA VAL A 102 -17.58 7.36 -3.00
C VAL A 102 -17.04 7.29 -4.43
N SER A 103 -15.96 8.03 -4.70
CA SER A 103 -15.25 8.00 -5.97
C SER A 103 -13.94 7.21 -5.91
N ALA A 104 -13.48 6.90 -4.69
CA ALA A 104 -12.30 6.07 -4.46
C ALA A 104 -12.47 5.24 -3.18
N ILE A 105 -11.77 4.10 -3.13
CA ILE A 105 -11.71 3.19 -1.99
C ILE A 105 -10.25 2.95 -1.62
N ILE A 106 -9.92 3.11 -0.33
CA ILE A 106 -8.68 2.61 0.28
C ILE A 106 -9.00 1.27 0.91
N GLY A 107 -8.43 0.19 0.38
CA GLY A 107 -8.73 -1.18 0.83
C GLY A 107 -8.91 -2.15 -0.35
N ALA A 108 -9.37 -3.37 -0.15
CA ALA A 108 -9.46 -4.00 1.15
C ALA A 108 -8.06 -4.51 1.58
N ALA A 109 -7.93 -4.96 2.84
CA ALA A 109 -6.65 -5.47 3.33
C ALA A 109 -6.45 -6.98 3.09
N CYS A 110 -7.49 -7.68 2.68
CA CYS A 110 -7.51 -9.14 2.61
C CYS A 110 -7.62 -9.62 1.16
N PRO A 111 -6.68 -10.48 0.69
CA PRO A 111 -6.48 -10.79 -0.72
C PRO A 111 -7.74 -11.18 -1.49
N ASN A 112 -8.44 -12.21 -1.06
CA ASN A 112 -9.65 -12.67 -1.76
C ASN A 112 -10.75 -11.61 -1.76
N ILE A 113 -10.87 -10.83 -0.70
CA ILE A 113 -11.87 -9.76 -0.57
C ILE A 113 -11.54 -8.61 -1.51
N THR A 114 -10.28 -8.18 -1.57
CA THR A 114 -9.85 -7.13 -2.50
C THR A 114 -10.20 -7.49 -3.93
N ARG A 115 -9.82 -8.70 -4.37
CA ARG A 115 -10.08 -9.17 -5.73
C ARG A 115 -11.56 -9.22 -6.08
N GLU A 116 -12.39 -9.77 -5.20
CA GLU A 116 -13.83 -9.88 -5.45
C GLU A 116 -14.52 -8.52 -5.49
N ILE A 117 -14.15 -7.61 -4.58
CA ILE A 117 -14.67 -6.23 -4.59
C ILE A 117 -14.22 -5.50 -5.84
N ALA A 118 -12.97 -5.67 -6.26
CA ALA A 118 -12.47 -5.10 -7.49
C ALA A 118 -13.30 -5.57 -8.69
N ASN A 119 -13.42 -6.88 -8.89
CA ASN A 119 -14.12 -7.47 -10.04
C ASN A 119 -15.61 -7.15 -10.08
N GLU A 120 -16.31 -7.23 -8.95
CA GLU A 120 -17.77 -7.12 -8.94
C GLU A 120 -18.29 -5.72 -8.70
N ILE A 121 -17.48 -4.83 -8.12
CA ILE A 121 -17.95 -3.53 -7.64
C ILE A 121 -17.10 -2.39 -8.19
N SER A 122 -15.79 -2.35 -7.90
CA SER A 122 -14.98 -1.18 -8.20
C SER A 122 -14.76 -0.99 -9.70
N ILE A 123 -14.29 -2.01 -10.41
CA ILE A 123 -14.00 -1.96 -11.84
C ILE A 123 -15.28 -1.66 -12.66
N PRO A 124 -16.42 -2.38 -12.46
CA PRO A 124 -17.65 -2.10 -13.20
C PRO A 124 -18.25 -0.72 -12.93
N LYS A 125 -17.87 -0.07 -11.82
CA LYS A 125 -18.34 1.25 -11.43
C LYS A 125 -17.31 2.36 -11.63
N GLU A 126 -16.15 2.00 -12.21
CA GLU A 126 -15.04 2.94 -12.46
C GLU A 126 -14.59 3.66 -11.18
N ILE A 127 -14.57 2.93 -10.05
CA ILE A 127 -14.14 3.44 -8.75
C ILE A 127 -12.68 3.08 -8.54
N LEU A 128 -11.83 4.09 -8.38
CA LEU A 128 -10.43 3.90 -8.03
C LEU A 128 -10.31 3.14 -6.71
N THR A 129 -9.61 2.03 -6.71
CA THR A 129 -9.33 1.24 -5.51
C THR A 129 -7.83 1.14 -5.32
N ILE A 130 -7.34 1.59 -4.16
CA ILE A 130 -5.93 1.47 -3.79
C ILE A 130 -5.84 0.62 -2.51
N THR A 131 -5.28 -0.57 -2.63
CA THR A 131 -5.08 -1.43 -1.47
C THR A 131 -3.73 -1.20 -0.83
N PRO A 132 -3.68 -0.94 0.49
CA PRO A 132 -2.42 -0.77 1.21
C PRO A 132 -1.79 -2.10 1.66
N ALA A 133 -2.52 -3.22 1.63
CA ALA A 133 -2.07 -4.44 2.29
C ALA A 133 -2.20 -5.72 1.48
N ASP A 134 -2.93 -5.70 0.36
CA ASP A 134 -3.05 -6.90 -0.47
C ASP A 134 -1.83 -7.06 -1.40
N ASN A 135 -0.92 -7.93 -0.99
CA ASN A 135 0.29 -8.26 -1.74
C ASN A 135 0.16 -9.53 -2.60
N SER A 136 -1.07 -10.04 -2.79
CA SER A 136 -1.31 -11.25 -3.57
C SER A 136 -0.97 -11.09 -5.05
N ASN A 137 -0.53 -12.19 -5.66
CA ASN A 137 -0.11 -12.20 -7.07
C ASN A 137 -1.29 -12.05 -8.03
N GLU A 138 -2.51 -12.35 -7.58
CA GLU A 138 -3.73 -12.27 -8.37
C GLU A 138 -4.08 -10.85 -8.78
N LEU A 139 -3.69 -9.85 -7.98
CA LEU A 139 -3.95 -8.45 -8.33
C LEU A 139 -3.10 -7.98 -9.52
N THR A 140 -1.84 -8.43 -9.64
CA THR A 140 -0.97 -8.08 -10.76
C THR A 140 -1.58 -8.46 -12.12
N ASN A 141 -2.35 -9.56 -12.16
CA ASN A 141 -2.94 -10.07 -13.41
C ASN A 141 -4.42 -9.69 -13.57
N LEU A 142 -4.92 -8.79 -12.74
CA LEU A 142 -6.31 -8.37 -12.78
C LEU A 142 -6.57 -7.49 -14.02
N LYS A 143 -7.63 -7.78 -14.76
CA LYS A 143 -8.08 -6.91 -15.86
C LYS A 143 -8.89 -5.75 -15.29
N ASP A 144 -8.22 -4.79 -14.74
CA ASP A 144 -8.80 -3.73 -13.93
C ASP A 144 -9.03 -2.40 -14.66
N ASN A 145 -8.62 -2.33 -15.93
CA ASN A 145 -8.67 -1.10 -16.73
C ASN A 145 -7.99 0.10 -16.01
N GLY A 146 -7.02 -0.19 -15.12
CA GLY A 146 -6.29 0.79 -14.33
C GLY A 146 -7.09 1.41 -13.17
N TYR A 147 -8.10 0.72 -12.67
CA TYR A 147 -8.85 1.16 -11.49
C TYR A 147 -8.37 0.54 -10.19
N VAL A 148 -7.38 -0.37 -10.23
CA VAL A 148 -6.83 -1.02 -9.04
C VAL A 148 -5.33 -0.78 -8.94
N PHE A 149 -4.90 -0.26 -7.80
CA PHE A 149 -3.49 -0.03 -7.47
C PHE A 149 -3.19 -0.62 -6.10
N ARG A 150 -1.90 -0.84 -5.81
CA ARG A 150 -1.46 -1.19 -4.46
C ARG A 150 -0.21 -0.44 -4.05
N THR A 151 -0.19 0.02 -2.82
CA THR A 151 0.96 0.72 -2.22
C THR A 151 1.88 -0.22 -1.45
N THR A 152 1.49 -1.49 -1.28
CA THR A 152 2.38 -2.57 -0.82
C THR A 152 2.95 -3.34 -2.02
N PRO A 153 4.23 -3.72 -2.03
CA PRO A 153 4.79 -4.49 -3.14
C PRO A 153 4.23 -5.91 -3.19
N SER A 154 4.21 -6.48 -4.39
CA SER A 154 3.72 -7.84 -4.61
C SER A 154 4.63 -8.91 -4.02
N LYS A 155 4.08 -10.09 -3.72
CA LYS A 155 4.88 -11.27 -3.35
C LYS A 155 5.82 -11.71 -4.49
N ILE A 156 5.45 -11.52 -5.75
CA ILE A 156 6.34 -11.76 -6.90
C ILE A 156 7.56 -10.85 -6.81
N ARG A 157 7.37 -9.57 -6.54
CA ARG A 157 8.48 -8.64 -6.36
C ARG A 157 9.38 -9.05 -5.20
N GLY A 158 8.79 -9.46 -4.08
CA GLY A 158 9.54 -10.00 -2.94
C GLY A 158 10.38 -11.23 -3.30
N SER A 159 9.85 -12.14 -4.14
CA SER A 159 10.59 -13.33 -4.59
C SER A 159 11.77 -12.98 -5.50
N GLN A 160 11.63 -12.01 -6.39
CA GLN A 160 12.73 -11.48 -7.22
C GLN A 160 13.85 -10.89 -6.36
N ILE A 161 13.48 -10.04 -5.39
CA ILE A 161 14.44 -9.46 -4.44
C ILE A 161 15.18 -10.55 -3.65
N LEU A 162 14.47 -11.60 -3.20
CA LEU A 162 15.12 -12.71 -2.50
C LEU A 162 16.10 -13.47 -3.40
N ALA A 163 15.78 -13.65 -4.69
CA ALA A 163 16.67 -14.27 -5.66
C ALA A 163 17.93 -13.42 -5.92
N ASP A 164 17.78 -12.10 -6.04
CA ASP A 164 18.89 -11.17 -6.18
C ASP A 164 19.82 -11.20 -4.95
N ILE A 165 19.22 -11.21 -3.74
CA ILE A 165 20.00 -11.36 -2.50
C ILE A 165 20.74 -12.69 -2.49
N THR A 166 20.07 -13.77 -2.89
CA THR A 166 20.67 -15.12 -2.95
C THR A 166 21.87 -15.16 -3.88
N ASN A 167 21.76 -14.53 -5.05
CA ASN A 167 22.87 -14.41 -6.01
C ASN A 167 24.02 -13.56 -5.46
N ASP A 168 23.73 -12.40 -4.89
CA ASP A 168 24.73 -11.50 -4.28
C ASP A 168 25.48 -12.15 -3.09
N ARG A 169 24.84 -13.12 -2.41
CA ARG A 169 25.45 -13.91 -1.35
C ARG A 169 26.30 -15.06 -1.85
N GLY A 170 26.37 -15.27 -3.17
CA GLY A 170 27.20 -16.27 -3.82
C GLY A 170 26.65 -17.69 -3.72
N ILE A 171 25.40 -17.89 -3.39
CA ILE A 171 24.74 -19.19 -3.39
C ILE A 171 24.60 -19.66 -4.84
N LYS A 172 25.04 -20.89 -5.13
CA LYS A 172 25.01 -21.47 -6.48
C LYS A 172 24.02 -22.62 -6.59
N LYS A 173 23.72 -23.29 -5.49
CA LYS A 173 22.79 -24.42 -5.42
C LYS A 173 22.03 -24.39 -4.10
N LEU A 174 20.72 -24.53 -4.12
CA LEU A 174 19.91 -24.54 -2.90
C LEU A 174 18.74 -25.53 -2.99
N ALA A 175 18.24 -25.94 -1.82
CA ALA A 175 16.95 -26.62 -1.69
C ALA A 175 15.90 -25.63 -1.23
N ILE A 176 14.61 -25.88 -1.57
CA ILE A 176 13.47 -25.03 -1.16
C ILE A 176 12.49 -25.89 -0.36
N SER A 177 12.13 -25.41 0.81
CA SER A 177 10.98 -25.90 1.60
C SER A 177 9.94 -24.80 1.68
N TYR A 178 8.68 -25.09 1.34
CA TYR A 178 7.62 -24.10 1.38
C TYR A 178 6.38 -24.63 2.08
N SER A 179 5.60 -23.77 2.74
CA SER A 179 4.32 -24.16 3.33
C SER A 179 3.35 -24.65 2.28
N ASN A 180 2.62 -25.72 2.59
CA ASN A 180 1.57 -26.27 1.73
C ASN A 180 0.31 -25.39 1.78
N ASP A 181 0.47 -24.18 1.26
CA ASP A 181 -0.52 -23.14 1.12
C ASP A 181 -0.33 -22.50 -0.26
N GLU A 182 -1.40 -22.11 -0.92
CA GLU A 182 -1.35 -21.63 -2.30
C GLU A 182 -0.51 -20.34 -2.45
N ASP A 183 -0.53 -19.45 -1.47
CA ASP A 183 0.26 -18.21 -1.51
C ASP A 183 1.75 -18.49 -1.40
N TYR A 184 2.17 -19.35 -0.46
CA TYR A 184 3.57 -19.74 -0.31
C TYR A 184 4.07 -20.59 -1.47
N LYS A 185 3.20 -21.45 -2.03
CA LYS A 185 3.51 -22.20 -3.25
C LYS A 185 3.77 -21.25 -4.43
N ARG A 186 2.90 -20.26 -4.65
CA ARG A 186 3.11 -19.25 -5.71
C ARG A 186 4.39 -18.43 -5.49
N PHE A 187 4.66 -18.01 -4.26
CA PHE A 187 5.92 -17.35 -3.94
C PHE A 187 7.12 -18.26 -4.26
N ALA A 188 7.08 -19.53 -3.82
CA ALA A 188 8.17 -20.48 -4.06
C ALA A 188 8.39 -20.75 -5.56
N MET A 189 7.32 -20.77 -6.37
CA MET A 189 7.43 -20.89 -7.82
C MET A 189 8.02 -19.63 -8.46
N ALA A 190 7.55 -18.44 -8.08
CA ALA A 190 8.12 -17.18 -8.57
C ALA A 190 9.60 -17.02 -8.14
N TYR A 191 9.95 -17.45 -6.93
CA TYR A 191 11.33 -17.48 -6.46
C TYR A 191 12.19 -18.44 -7.28
N LYS A 192 11.65 -19.64 -7.60
CA LYS A 192 12.31 -20.58 -8.50
C LYS A 192 12.60 -19.95 -9.85
N ASP A 193 11.62 -19.31 -10.48
CA ASP A 193 11.79 -18.69 -11.80
C ASP A 193 12.85 -17.57 -11.74
N ALA A 194 12.82 -16.73 -10.71
CA ALA A 194 13.85 -15.70 -10.51
C ALA A 194 15.25 -16.26 -10.19
N LEU A 195 15.35 -17.43 -9.53
CA LEU A 195 16.62 -18.13 -9.34
C LEU A 195 17.16 -18.70 -10.65
N ASP A 196 16.28 -19.25 -11.51
CA ASP A 196 16.66 -19.77 -12.83
C ASP A 196 17.21 -18.62 -13.71
N GLU A 197 16.61 -17.42 -13.69
CA GLU A 197 17.12 -16.21 -14.36
C GLU A 197 18.52 -15.81 -13.86
N ASN A 198 18.81 -16.02 -12.57
CA ASN A 198 20.12 -15.77 -11.95
C ASN A 198 21.10 -16.95 -12.10
N ASN A 199 20.74 -18.01 -12.85
CA ASN A 199 21.53 -19.22 -13.02
C ASN A 199 21.86 -19.96 -11.71
N ILE A 200 20.96 -19.93 -10.73
CA ILE A 200 21.11 -20.61 -9.45
C ILE A 200 20.36 -21.94 -9.49
N LYS A 201 21.07 -23.03 -9.24
CA LYS A 201 20.50 -24.38 -9.35
C LYS A 201 19.63 -24.74 -8.14
N ILE A 202 18.43 -25.23 -8.39
CA ILE A 202 17.56 -25.79 -7.36
C ILE A 202 17.78 -27.31 -7.29
N SER A 203 18.18 -27.81 -6.14
CA SER A 203 18.39 -29.25 -5.92
C SER A 203 17.10 -30.03 -5.73
N THR A 204 16.17 -29.45 -5.00
CA THR A 204 14.81 -29.96 -4.80
C THR A 204 13.89 -28.86 -4.26
N MET A 205 12.59 -29.00 -4.47
CA MET A 205 11.56 -28.10 -3.95
C MET A 205 10.42 -28.93 -3.38
N LEU A 206 10.15 -28.82 -2.07
CA LEU A 206 9.20 -29.65 -1.35
C LEU A 206 8.26 -28.79 -0.50
N SER A 207 6.98 -29.14 -0.48
CA SER A 207 6.03 -28.55 0.46
C SER A 207 6.08 -29.24 1.83
N HIS A 208 5.79 -28.48 2.88
CA HIS A 208 5.56 -28.99 4.23
C HIS A 208 4.21 -28.54 4.76
N ASN A 209 3.63 -29.35 5.64
CA ASN A 209 2.35 -29.02 6.28
C ASN A 209 2.59 -28.44 7.68
N LYS A 210 1.71 -27.54 8.09
CA LYS A 210 1.61 -27.09 9.48
C LYS A 210 1.30 -28.27 10.40
N ASN A 211 1.84 -28.25 11.61
CA ASN A 211 1.57 -29.24 12.67
C ASN A 211 1.87 -30.71 12.27
N THR A 212 2.85 -30.91 11.43
CA THR A 212 3.36 -32.25 11.14
C THR A 212 4.10 -32.78 12.37
N ASN A 213 3.69 -33.96 12.90
CA ASN A 213 4.34 -34.53 14.07
C ASN A 213 5.75 -35.07 13.79
N ASP A 214 6.04 -35.41 12.54
CA ASP A 214 7.33 -35.94 12.13
C ASP A 214 7.75 -35.38 10.77
N TYR A 215 8.80 -34.58 10.78
CA TYR A 215 9.43 -34.01 9.60
C TYR A 215 10.58 -34.88 9.05
N SER A 216 10.90 -36.06 9.64
CA SER A 216 12.11 -36.84 9.31
C SER A 216 12.25 -37.14 7.82
N LYS A 217 11.17 -37.58 7.16
CA LYS A 217 11.16 -37.86 5.72
C LYS A 217 11.41 -36.57 4.90
N HIS A 218 10.77 -35.49 5.27
CA HIS A 218 10.94 -34.18 4.60
C HIS A 218 12.38 -33.68 4.70
N ILE A 219 12.93 -33.71 5.92
CA ILE A 219 14.31 -33.29 6.24
C ILE A 219 15.34 -34.15 5.55
N SER A 220 15.17 -35.49 5.58
CA SER A 220 16.10 -36.42 4.91
C SER A 220 16.11 -36.23 3.39
N THR A 221 14.96 -35.95 2.77
CA THR A 221 14.88 -35.70 1.32
C THR A 221 15.59 -34.39 0.96
N LEU A 222 15.33 -33.31 1.71
CA LEU A 222 16.01 -32.02 1.51
C LEU A 222 17.53 -32.17 1.70
N GLY A 223 17.95 -32.83 2.78
CA GLY A 223 19.35 -33.04 3.08
C GLY A 223 20.07 -33.87 2.02
N ALA A 224 19.46 -34.96 1.55
CA ALA A 224 20.02 -35.82 0.49
C ALA A 224 20.19 -35.07 -0.84
N ALA A 225 19.30 -34.13 -1.17
CA ALA A 225 19.40 -33.30 -2.35
C ALA A 225 20.58 -32.30 -2.25
N GLY A 226 20.89 -31.88 -1.04
CA GLY A 226 22.02 -30.99 -0.71
C GLY A 226 21.95 -29.62 -1.39
N GLY A 227 22.92 -28.78 -1.08
CA GLY A 227 23.07 -27.42 -1.61
C GLY A 227 23.86 -26.54 -0.65
N ASP A 228 24.14 -25.32 -1.06
CA ASP A 228 24.84 -24.32 -0.25
C ASP A 228 23.93 -23.76 0.85
N ALA A 229 22.60 -23.76 0.61
CA ALA A 229 21.59 -23.20 1.50
C ALA A 229 20.24 -23.92 1.37
N LEU A 230 19.39 -23.76 2.39
CA LEU A 230 17.99 -24.16 2.38
C LEU A 230 17.11 -22.89 2.47
N ALA A 231 16.30 -22.66 1.43
CA ALA A 231 15.28 -21.60 1.48
C ALA A 231 14.03 -22.11 2.20
N ILE A 232 13.51 -21.28 3.13
CA ILE A 232 12.28 -21.54 3.88
C ILE A 232 11.26 -20.47 3.49
N ILE A 233 10.31 -20.84 2.63
CA ILE A 233 9.25 -19.98 2.12
C ILE A 233 7.98 -20.30 2.91
N SER A 234 7.82 -19.64 4.05
CA SER A 234 6.84 -20.01 5.07
C SER A 234 6.53 -18.85 6.00
N ASP A 235 5.73 -19.15 6.99
CA ASP A 235 5.57 -18.40 8.23
C ASP A 235 6.03 -19.27 9.42
N THR A 236 6.43 -18.66 10.53
CA THR A 236 6.76 -19.37 11.77
C THR A 236 5.58 -20.19 12.28
N ASP A 237 4.35 -19.72 12.10
CA ASP A 237 3.13 -20.38 12.54
C ASP A 237 2.64 -21.48 11.56
N LEU A 238 3.27 -21.59 10.40
CA LEU A 238 2.97 -22.60 9.38
C LEU A 238 4.00 -23.74 9.32
N GLY A 239 4.87 -23.86 10.32
CA GLY A 239 5.83 -24.95 10.45
C GLY A 239 7.23 -24.64 9.94
N GLY A 240 7.48 -23.42 9.46
CA GLY A 240 8.79 -23.02 8.96
C GLY A 240 9.90 -23.09 10.03
N ASP A 241 9.61 -22.71 11.27
CA ASP A 241 10.54 -22.82 12.39
C ASP A 241 10.85 -24.28 12.76
N GLN A 242 9.86 -25.17 12.65
CA GLN A 242 10.05 -26.62 12.91
C GLN A 242 10.95 -27.26 11.84
N VAL A 243 10.81 -26.84 10.56
CA VAL A 243 11.70 -27.29 9.49
C VAL A 243 13.14 -26.85 9.77
N ILE A 244 13.37 -25.59 10.17
CA ILE A 244 14.71 -25.08 10.54
C ILE A 244 15.27 -25.88 11.71
N LYS A 245 14.49 -26.08 12.78
CA LYS A 245 14.90 -26.81 13.96
C LYS A 245 15.34 -28.24 13.61
N SER A 246 14.47 -28.97 12.90
CA SER A 246 14.76 -30.36 12.50
C SER A 246 15.96 -30.45 11.57
N MET A 247 16.18 -29.47 10.69
CA MET A 247 17.35 -29.43 9.81
C MET A 247 18.64 -29.15 10.57
N LEU A 248 18.61 -28.26 11.56
CA LEU A 248 19.78 -27.97 12.42
C LEU A 248 20.22 -29.21 13.22
N ASP A 249 19.29 -30.07 13.65
CA ASP A 249 19.61 -31.31 14.37
C ASP A 249 20.38 -32.30 13.49
N THR A 250 20.23 -32.23 12.16
CA THR A 250 20.97 -33.08 11.22
C THR A 250 22.32 -32.48 10.79
N GLY A 251 22.50 -31.18 10.90
CA GLY A 251 23.69 -30.48 10.43
C GLY A 251 23.88 -30.43 8.90
N MET A 252 22.87 -30.86 8.12
CA MET A 252 22.95 -30.95 6.64
C MET A 252 22.95 -29.58 5.97
N PHE A 253 22.30 -28.58 6.56
CA PHE A 253 22.34 -27.19 6.12
C PHE A 253 22.68 -26.25 7.27
N ASN A 254 23.51 -25.23 6.99
CA ASN A 254 23.93 -24.21 7.95
C ASN A 254 23.60 -22.80 7.51
N ILE A 255 23.00 -22.63 6.33
CA ILE A 255 22.56 -21.36 5.78
C ILE A 255 21.09 -21.51 5.45
N PHE A 256 20.28 -20.64 6.06
CA PHE A 256 18.85 -20.55 5.78
C PHE A 256 18.54 -19.22 5.07
N ILE A 257 17.80 -19.31 3.97
CA ILE A 257 17.27 -18.18 3.23
C ILE A 257 15.82 -18.04 3.63
N LEU A 258 15.46 -16.93 4.25
CA LEU A 258 14.16 -16.77 4.90
C LEU A 258 13.28 -15.78 4.13
N SER A 259 12.05 -16.21 3.82
CA SER A 259 11.02 -15.28 3.35
C SER A 259 10.63 -14.28 4.44
N GLU A 260 10.02 -13.18 4.06
CA GLU A 260 9.66 -12.07 4.93
C GLU A 260 8.97 -12.51 6.24
N ASN A 261 7.92 -13.33 6.14
CA ASN A 261 7.13 -13.76 7.29
C ASN A 261 7.89 -14.68 8.27
N MET A 262 9.02 -15.24 7.84
CA MET A 262 9.93 -15.99 8.72
C MET A 262 10.82 -15.08 9.56
N ILE A 263 10.90 -13.77 9.25
CA ILE A 263 11.84 -12.84 9.88
C ILE A 263 11.11 -12.02 10.95
N ASN A 264 11.00 -12.57 12.13
CA ASN A 264 10.29 -11.99 13.26
C ASN A 264 10.99 -12.31 14.60
N GLU A 265 10.46 -11.82 15.70
CA GLU A 265 11.03 -12.06 17.04
C GLU A 265 10.99 -13.53 17.46
N LYS A 266 10.02 -14.33 16.98
CA LYS A 266 9.97 -15.77 17.30
C LYS A 266 11.21 -16.50 16.79
N ILE A 267 11.66 -16.19 15.57
CA ILE A 267 12.89 -16.80 15.02
C ILE A 267 14.11 -16.44 15.89
N ILE A 268 14.22 -15.19 16.34
CA ILE A 268 15.33 -14.76 17.21
C ILE A 268 15.27 -15.48 18.57
N ASN A 269 14.10 -15.66 19.13
CA ASN A 269 13.91 -16.27 20.44
C ASN A 269 14.06 -17.80 20.40
N ASN A 270 13.64 -18.44 19.30
CA ASN A 270 13.66 -19.90 19.15
C ASN A 270 15.04 -20.46 18.79
N PHE A 271 15.91 -19.62 18.16
CA PHE A 271 17.21 -20.10 17.66
C PHE A 271 18.37 -19.33 18.26
N LYS A 272 19.43 -20.06 18.67
CA LYS A 272 20.68 -19.43 19.10
C LYS A 272 21.35 -18.72 17.93
N GLU A 273 21.99 -17.58 18.16
CA GLU A 273 22.68 -16.79 17.13
C GLU A 273 23.60 -17.65 16.24
N LYS A 274 24.35 -18.58 16.82
CA LYS A 274 25.27 -19.44 16.08
C LYS A 274 24.59 -20.26 14.98
N ASN A 275 23.31 -20.56 15.14
CA ASN A 275 22.53 -21.37 14.21
C ASN A 275 22.07 -20.59 12.99
N LEU A 276 21.90 -19.27 13.13
CA LEU A 276 21.43 -18.39 12.07
C LEU A 276 22.51 -17.44 11.53
N LYS A 277 23.74 -17.54 12.03
CA LYS A 277 24.82 -16.57 11.76
C LYS A 277 25.08 -16.29 10.27
N LYS A 278 24.86 -17.25 9.40
CA LYS A 278 25.06 -17.13 7.96
C LYS A 278 23.73 -16.99 7.20
N SER A 279 22.63 -17.07 7.91
CA SER A 279 21.28 -16.99 7.33
C SER A 279 20.93 -15.55 7.02
N PHE A 280 20.05 -15.36 6.05
CA PHE A 280 19.63 -14.05 5.56
C PHE A 280 18.23 -14.11 4.96
N GLY A 281 17.69 -12.96 4.67
CA GLY A 281 16.43 -12.78 3.98
C GLY A 281 16.15 -11.30 3.79
N TYR A 282 14.89 -10.94 3.66
CA TYR A 282 14.46 -9.54 3.59
C TYR A 282 13.23 -9.31 4.44
N VAL A 283 13.03 -8.05 4.80
CA VAL A 283 11.77 -7.52 5.29
C VAL A 283 11.37 -6.31 4.45
N LEU A 284 10.10 -6.00 4.38
CA LEU A 284 9.65 -4.70 3.87
C LEU A 284 10.21 -3.61 4.77
N GLY A 285 10.64 -2.52 4.20
CA GLY A 285 11.41 -1.55 4.98
C GLY A 285 11.17 -0.11 4.63
N LEU A 286 11.09 0.67 5.69
CA LEU A 286 11.07 2.13 5.67
C LEU A 286 12.52 2.63 5.83
N SER A 287 13.18 3.02 4.74
CA SER A 287 14.60 3.37 4.80
C SER A 287 15.01 4.50 3.85
N ASN A 288 14.05 5.31 3.43
CA ASN A 288 14.26 6.48 2.59
C ASN A 288 13.85 7.77 3.32
N LEU A 289 14.12 8.92 2.72
CA LEU A 289 13.73 10.22 3.28
C LEU A 289 12.21 10.34 3.52
N GLY A 290 11.40 9.71 2.67
CA GLY A 290 9.95 9.69 2.81
C GLY A 290 9.51 8.95 4.06
N SER A 291 10.13 7.80 4.34
CA SER A 291 9.83 7.04 5.54
C SER A 291 10.24 7.75 6.83
N GLU A 292 11.39 8.45 6.83
CA GLU A 292 11.78 9.27 7.98
C GLU A 292 10.77 10.39 8.26
N LYS A 293 10.29 11.06 7.20
CA LYS A 293 9.26 12.09 7.32
C LYS A 293 7.93 11.51 7.80
N PHE A 294 7.52 10.35 7.27
CA PHE A 294 6.31 9.65 7.70
C PHE A 294 6.38 9.28 9.20
N ILE A 295 7.48 8.66 9.63
CA ILE A 295 7.68 8.27 11.03
C ILE A 295 7.48 9.49 11.96
N ASN A 296 8.13 10.62 11.63
CA ASN A 296 8.00 11.84 12.41
C ASN A 296 6.57 12.39 12.41
N LEU A 297 5.87 12.33 11.28
CA LEU A 297 4.50 12.83 11.14
C LEU A 297 3.51 11.95 11.92
N ALA A 298 3.60 10.64 11.76
CA ALA A 298 2.74 9.66 12.42
C ALA A 298 2.89 9.71 13.95
N GLN A 299 4.14 9.73 14.45
CA GLN A 299 4.42 9.83 15.88
C GLN A 299 3.84 11.11 16.51
N LYS A 300 3.97 12.26 15.82
CA LYS A 300 3.37 13.53 16.29
C LYS A 300 1.85 13.47 16.34
N SER A 301 1.24 12.61 15.55
CA SER A 301 -0.22 12.41 15.48
C SER A 301 -0.70 11.24 16.35
N GLY A 302 0.20 10.61 17.14
CA GLY A 302 -0.14 9.50 18.04
C GLY A 302 -0.36 8.17 17.31
N ILE A 303 0.07 8.05 16.05
CA ILE A 303 0.00 6.82 15.27
C ILE A 303 1.33 6.08 15.38
N ASP A 304 1.30 4.76 15.61
CA ASP A 304 2.49 3.92 15.55
C ASP A 304 2.96 3.75 14.10
N PRO A 305 4.08 4.36 13.69
CA PRO A 305 4.56 4.30 12.32
C PRO A 305 5.10 2.92 11.92
N PHE A 306 5.35 2.04 12.89
CA PHE A 306 5.88 0.69 12.69
C PHE A 306 4.79 -0.38 12.71
N SER A 307 3.54 -0.01 12.97
CA SER A 307 2.42 -0.91 12.78
C SER A 307 2.30 -1.27 11.29
N PRO A 308 2.09 -2.55 10.94
CA PRO A 308 2.04 -2.99 9.54
C PRO A 308 1.05 -2.18 8.70
N TYR A 309 1.48 -1.84 7.50
CA TYR A 309 0.68 -1.15 6.47
C TYR A 309 0.20 0.26 6.80
N THR A 310 0.71 0.90 7.85
CA THR A 310 0.39 2.31 8.17
C THR A 310 0.97 3.26 7.14
N SER A 311 2.23 3.08 6.74
CA SER A 311 2.89 3.87 5.69
C SER A 311 2.20 3.73 4.35
N GLU A 312 1.86 2.51 3.97
CA GLU A 312 1.16 2.18 2.73
C GLU A 312 -0.26 2.79 2.69
N SER A 313 -0.93 2.82 3.85
CA SER A 313 -2.27 3.43 3.97
C SER A 313 -2.23 4.96 3.82
N TYR A 314 -1.20 5.61 4.40
CA TYR A 314 -0.96 7.02 4.18
C TYR A 314 -0.70 7.32 2.71
N ASP A 315 0.16 6.53 2.06
CA ASP A 315 0.50 6.70 0.65
C ASP A 315 -0.72 6.49 -0.27
N ALA A 316 -1.56 5.49 0.02
CA ALA A 316 -2.80 5.28 -0.73
C ALA A 316 -3.73 6.52 -0.67
N ALA A 317 -3.87 7.12 0.51
CA ALA A 317 -4.65 8.34 0.69
C ALA A 317 -4.01 9.54 -0.05
N ALA A 318 -2.69 9.71 0.06
CA ALA A 318 -1.95 10.79 -0.60
C ALA A 318 -2.08 10.70 -2.13
N VAL A 319 -1.98 9.51 -2.72
CA VAL A 319 -2.18 9.29 -4.16
C VAL A 319 -3.61 9.70 -4.57
N ILE A 320 -4.63 9.30 -3.81
CA ILE A 320 -6.03 9.71 -4.08
C ILE A 320 -6.18 11.24 -4.00
N ILE A 321 -5.63 11.88 -2.98
CA ILE A 321 -5.68 13.33 -2.82
C ILE A 321 -5.02 14.03 -4.02
N LEU A 322 -3.77 13.69 -4.29
CA LEU A 322 -2.97 14.35 -5.31
C LEU A 322 -3.52 14.11 -6.72
N SER A 323 -4.06 12.91 -7.01
CA SER A 323 -4.69 12.63 -8.29
C SER A 323 -5.96 13.48 -8.51
N ASN A 324 -6.76 13.72 -7.47
CA ASN A 324 -7.93 14.58 -7.57
C ASN A 324 -7.54 16.06 -7.78
N PHE A 325 -6.50 16.57 -7.15
CA PHE A 325 -5.98 17.91 -7.42
C PHE A 325 -5.33 18.00 -8.81
N ALA A 326 -4.53 17.01 -9.21
CA ALA A 326 -3.94 16.99 -10.54
C ALA A 326 -5.03 17.00 -11.65
N LYS A 327 -6.15 16.30 -11.43
CA LYS A 327 -7.29 16.30 -12.35
C LYS A 327 -7.92 17.68 -12.56
N ILE A 328 -7.85 18.57 -11.58
CA ILE A 328 -8.33 19.96 -11.71
C ILE A 328 -7.40 20.78 -12.58
N TYR A 329 -6.08 20.60 -12.42
CA TYR A 329 -5.06 21.45 -13.03
C TYR A 329 -4.48 20.90 -14.33
N SER A 330 -4.89 19.68 -14.77
CA SER A 330 -4.45 19.06 -16.01
C SER A 330 -5.59 18.87 -16.99
N GLU A 331 -5.26 18.75 -18.28
CA GLU A 331 -6.21 18.36 -19.33
C GLU A 331 -6.46 16.84 -19.39
N ILE A 332 -5.69 16.06 -18.62
CA ILE A 332 -5.79 14.60 -18.59
C ILE A 332 -7.11 14.20 -17.94
N LYS A 333 -7.85 13.32 -18.60
CA LYS A 333 -9.17 12.85 -18.13
C LYS A 333 -9.10 11.52 -17.41
N SER A 334 -8.20 10.65 -17.85
CA SER A 334 -7.99 9.32 -17.27
C SER A 334 -7.37 9.43 -15.89
N ILE A 335 -7.99 8.78 -14.90
CA ILE A 335 -7.46 8.77 -13.52
C ILE A 335 -6.14 7.99 -13.45
N ASN A 336 -5.99 6.97 -14.27
CA ASN A 336 -4.79 6.14 -14.34
C ASN A 336 -3.59 6.95 -14.80
N ASP A 337 -3.74 7.65 -15.94
CA ASP A 337 -2.67 8.48 -16.49
C ASP A 337 -2.26 9.55 -15.49
N ILE A 338 -3.22 10.09 -14.72
CA ILE A 338 -2.95 11.05 -13.65
C ILE A 338 -2.16 10.39 -12.52
N ILE A 339 -2.51 9.17 -12.11
CA ILE A 339 -1.79 8.47 -11.03
C ILE A 339 -0.33 8.26 -11.43
N TYR A 340 -0.07 7.77 -12.64
CA TYR A 340 1.30 7.62 -13.15
C TYR A 340 2.04 8.96 -13.25
N LEU A 341 1.35 10.00 -13.69
CA LEU A 341 1.93 11.35 -13.81
C LEU A 341 2.40 11.91 -12.45
N ILE A 342 1.65 11.66 -11.38
CA ILE A 342 1.95 12.22 -10.06
C ILE A 342 2.89 11.36 -9.22
N SER A 343 3.00 10.06 -9.54
CA SER A 343 3.70 9.09 -8.70
C SER A 343 5.01 8.60 -9.30
N ASN A 344 5.19 8.75 -10.63
CA ASN A 344 6.36 8.24 -11.31
C ASN A 344 7.26 9.38 -11.81
N LYS A 345 8.54 9.06 -12.01
CA LYS A 345 9.50 9.98 -12.63
C LYS A 345 9.11 10.31 -14.08
N PRO A 346 9.42 11.53 -14.56
CA PRO A 346 10.12 12.62 -13.86
C PRO A 346 9.17 13.51 -13.05
N GLY A 347 9.70 14.26 -12.07
CA GLY A 347 8.92 15.23 -11.32
C GLY A 347 9.63 15.76 -10.08
N ILE A 348 9.04 16.77 -9.46
CA ILE A 348 9.52 17.31 -8.19
C ILE A 348 9.13 16.33 -7.08
N LYS A 349 10.11 15.81 -6.36
CA LYS A 349 9.89 14.83 -5.29
C LYS A 349 9.03 15.40 -4.17
N ILE A 350 8.02 14.62 -3.80
CA ILE A 350 7.07 14.93 -2.74
C ILE A 350 7.09 13.79 -1.73
N TYR A 351 7.09 14.15 -0.45
CA TYR A 351 7.17 13.23 0.67
C TYR A 351 6.01 13.46 1.65
N PRO A 352 5.78 12.56 2.62
CA PRO A 352 4.81 12.77 3.69
C PRO A 352 4.99 14.11 4.41
N GLY A 353 3.88 14.78 4.71
CA GLY A 353 3.86 16.13 5.26
C GLY A 353 3.98 17.25 4.20
N GLU A 354 4.08 16.91 2.92
CA GLU A 354 4.25 17.89 1.82
C GLU A 354 3.05 17.94 0.86
N ILE A 355 1.88 17.44 1.24
CA ILE A 355 0.68 17.40 0.36
C ILE A 355 0.32 18.82 -0.12
N ASN A 356 0.32 19.84 0.75
CA ASN A 356 0.01 21.20 0.35
C ASN A 356 1.07 21.81 -0.59
N LYS A 357 2.33 21.43 -0.42
CA LYS A 357 3.41 21.82 -1.35
C LYS A 357 3.15 21.21 -2.73
N ALA A 358 2.78 19.93 -2.78
CA ALA A 358 2.45 19.25 -4.02
C ALA A 358 1.27 19.91 -4.76
N ILE A 359 0.20 20.25 -4.03
CA ILE A 359 -0.97 20.94 -4.57
C ILE A 359 -0.57 22.26 -5.21
N ASN A 360 0.30 23.06 -4.56
CA ASN A 360 0.76 24.32 -5.12
C ASN A 360 1.60 24.13 -6.39
N ILE A 361 2.47 23.11 -6.43
CA ILE A 361 3.28 22.77 -7.61
C ILE A 361 2.37 22.36 -8.78
N LEU A 362 1.35 21.52 -8.52
CA LEU A 362 0.38 21.12 -9.52
C LEU A 362 -0.42 22.31 -10.06
N ARG A 363 -0.82 23.25 -9.19
CA ARG A 363 -1.52 24.48 -9.57
C ARG A 363 -0.66 25.37 -10.50
N GLU A 364 0.65 25.35 -10.33
CA GLU A 364 1.61 26.04 -11.22
C GLU A 364 1.82 25.30 -12.55
N GLY A 365 1.12 24.21 -12.81
CA GLY A 365 1.26 23.40 -14.03
C GLY A 365 2.56 22.58 -14.08
N LYS A 366 3.22 22.38 -12.94
CA LYS A 366 4.46 21.60 -12.84
C LYS A 366 4.16 20.14 -12.49
N ILE A 367 5.07 19.25 -12.86
CA ILE A 367 4.96 17.82 -12.61
C ILE A 367 5.59 17.48 -11.25
N ILE A 368 4.91 16.66 -10.49
CA ILE A 368 5.41 16.09 -9.23
C ILE A 368 5.80 14.62 -9.42
N ASN A 369 6.64 14.13 -8.52
CA ASN A 369 6.90 12.71 -8.29
C ASN A 369 6.66 12.42 -6.81
N TYR A 370 5.51 11.82 -6.50
CA TYR A 370 5.16 11.44 -5.14
C TYR A 370 5.93 10.18 -4.74
N GLU A 371 7.05 10.37 -4.06
CA GLU A 371 7.87 9.27 -3.51
C GLU A 371 7.21 8.61 -2.28
N GLY A 372 6.33 9.32 -1.57
CA GLY A 372 5.63 8.81 -0.40
C GLY A 372 6.54 8.34 0.73
N ALA A 373 5.95 7.58 1.65
CA ALA A 373 6.64 6.92 2.74
C ALA A 373 7.35 5.65 2.28
N THR A 374 6.77 4.94 1.29
CA THR A 374 7.19 3.61 0.86
C THR A 374 8.02 3.60 -0.42
N GLY A 375 8.24 4.76 -1.05
CA GLY A 375 8.93 4.85 -2.34
C GLY A 375 8.00 4.48 -3.48
N ILE A 376 6.86 5.20 -3.58
CA ILE A 376 5.84 4.93 -4.60
C ILE A 376 6.41 5.20 -6.00
N GLU A 377 6.33 4.18 -6.84
CA GLU A 377 6.53 4.22 -8.28
C GLU A 377 5.76 3.03 -8.84
N PHE A 378 4.71 3.26 -9.60
CA PHE A 378 3.83 2.21 -10.11
C PHE A 378 4.32 1.68 -11.45
N ASP A 379 4.28 0.36 -11.61
CA ASP A 379 4.47 -0.30 -12.90
C ASP A 379 3.17 -0.36 -13.72
N ASP A 380 3.23 -0.93 -14.92
CA ASP A 380 2.09 -1.02 -15.84
C ASP A 380 0.90 -1.85 -15.30
N PHE A 381 1.08 -2.54 -14.18
CA PHE A 381 0.07 -3.34 -13.50
C PHE A 381 -0.53 -2.64 -12.26
N GLY A 382 -0.15 -1.40 -11.99
CA GLY A 382 -0.57 -0.69 -10.77
C GLY A 382 0.12 -1.20 -9.49
N ASP A 383 1.22 -1.94 -9.64
CA ASP A 383 2.02 -2.46 -8.54
C ASP A 383 3.15 -1.51 -8.18
N THR A 384 3.39 -1.27 -6.89
CA THR A 384 4.58 -0.52 -6.47
C THR A 384 5.81 -1.42 -6.43
N LEU A 385 6.96 -0.84 -6.78
CA LEU A 385 8.25 -1.53 -6.67
C LEU A 385 8.66 -1.77 -5.21
N GLY A 386 8.23 -0.92 -4.29
CA GLY A 386 8.48 -1.01 -2.86
C GLY A 386 9.94 -0.83 -2.45
N SER A 387 10.17 -0.83 -1.15
CA SER A 387 11.51 -0.82 -0.55
C SER A 387 11.71 -2.07 0.30
N PHE A 388 12.86 -2.72 0.15
CA PHE A 388 13.19 -3.95 0.85
C PHE A 388 14.50 -3.80 1.62
N LEU A 389 14.54 -4.32 2.84
CA LEU A 389 15.73 -4.36 3.68
C LEU A 389 16.30 -5.78 3.70
N GLU A 390 17.44 -5.97 3.05
CA GLU A 390 18.22 -7.19 3.24
C GLU A 390 18.68 -7.28 4.68
N VAL A 391 18.46 -8.42 5.33
CA VAL A 391 18.77 -8.60 6.75
C VAL A 391 19.68 -9.80 7.02
N ASP A 392 20.49 -9.64 8.06
CA ASP A 392 21.33 -10.67 8.67
C ASP A 392 20.91 -10.93 10.12
N PHE A 393 21.26 -12.08 10.64
CA PHE A 393 21.08 -12.44 12.05
C PHE A 393 22.41 -12.30 12.81
N LYS A 394 22.54 -11.26 13.63
CA LYS A 394 23.75 -10.94 14.39
C LYS A 394 23.43 -10.53 15.82
N LYS A 395 24.18 -11.08 16.77
CA LYS A 395 24.06 -10.77 18.21
C LYS A 395 22.64 -10.93 18.74
N GLY A 396 21.94 -12.00 18.30
CA GLY A 396 20.56 -12.27 18.68
C GLY A 396 19.56 -11.20 18.21
N LYS A 397 19.86 -10.50 17.12
CA LYS A 397 19.00 -9.46 16.54
C LYS A 397 18.98 -9.56 15.02
N ILE A 398 17.87 -9.12 14.42
CA ILE A 398 17.76 -8.84 13.00
C ILE A 398 18.53 -7.54 12.73
N LYS A 399 19.43 -7.56 11.75
CA LYS A 399 20.25 -6.41 11.37
C LYS A 399 20.11 -6.13 9.89
N THR A 400 19.70 -4.92 9.55
CA THR A 400 19.72 -4.45 8.17
C THR A 400 21.14 -4.41 7.64
N LYS A 401 21.35 -4.98 6.46
CA LYS A 401 22.61 -4.99 5.73
C LYS A 401 22.61 -4.03 4.56
N LYS A 402 21.54 -4.04 3.77
CA LYS A 402 21.43 -3.25 2.54
C LYS A 402 19.98 -2.93 2.25
N ILE A 403 19.74 -1.78 1.61
CA ILE A 403 18.44 -1.39 1.04
C ILE A 403 18.40 -1.90 -0.40
N ARG A 404 17.27 -2.42 -0.81
CA ARG A 404 17.03 -3.00 -2.13
C ARG A 404 15.82 -2.36 -2.81
#